data_c7a8095b848ba27633da896954da00db
#
_entry.id   c7a8095b848ba27633da896954da00db
#
_cell.length_a   1.000
_cell.length_b   1.000
_cell.length_c   1.000
_cell.angle_alpha   90.00
_cell.angle_beta   90.00
_cell.angle_gamma   90.00
#
_symmetry.space_group_name_H-M   'P 1'
#
loop_
_entity.id
_entity.type
_entity.pdbx_description
1 polymer ?
#
loop_
_entity_poly.entity_id
_entity_poly.type
_entity_poly.pdbx_seq_one_letter_code
_entity_poly.pdbx_strand_id
1 'polypeptide(L)'
;MAQLQGWANHISFCADHTYVACPDAGDEFFDCWGEPSRTGPDRVLICSAEGSYPVANCYRCSLDFEGKIYPDTACIGIYALNGVCHQSANCFLITAGVTLTFEVRGYWFTLLAYGTYGNFYTFWAKFLQCSLAAGAEVPASGEIAVAINPSLPNQIRSLYEASATEVPAPSRNEMLIREAALVTRFYAPDIDPARFRDLHAGLLAAKDAAIASGLTRAELAARLNAVAAEYQGILAERLGAAVYERLMGVPAGERVDIIEPGLQAAAGVERPGSAPEGNA
;
A
#
# COMPACT_ATOMS: atom_id res chain seq x y z
N MET A 1 7.46 -6.33 -22.67
CA MET A 1 7.92 -5.41 -21.63
C MET A 1 7.35 -4.05 -21.97
N ALA A 2 6.98 -3.26 -21.00
CA ALA A 2 6.47 -1.91 -21.17
C ALA A 2 6.96 -1.05 -20.00
N GLN A 3 7.02 0.26 -20.22
CA GLN A 3 7.43 1.18 -19.17
C GLN A 3 6.30 1.35 -18.16
N LEU A 4 6.50 0.93 -16.92
CA LEU A 4 5.60 1.20 -15.81
C LEU A 4 6.14 2.37 -14.99
N GLN A 5 5.30 3.34 -14.72
CA GLN A 5 5.65 4.60 -14.05
C GLN A 5 4.79 4.77 -12.80
N GLY A 6 5.42 4.85 -11.64
CA GLY A 6 4.77 5.21 -10.39
C GLY A 6 4.74 6.73 -10.21
N TRP A 7 3.56 7.28 -10.04
CA TRP A 7 3.31 8.71 -9.88
C TRP A 7 2.67 9.02 -8.54
N ALA A 8 2.97 10.18 -8.01
CA ALA A 8 2.31 10.75 -6.84
C ALA A 8 1.67 12.10 -7.17
N ASN A 9 0.46 12.33 -6.66
CA ASN A 9 -0.22 13.60 -6.67
C ASN A 9 -0.35 14.12 -5.25
N HIS A 10 0.03 15.39 -5.06
CA HIS A 10 -0.14 16.05 -3.79
C HIS A 10 -1.62 16.30 -3.46
N ILE A 11 -2.05 15.83 -2.31
CA ILE A 11 -3.37 16.13 -1.74
C ILE A 11 -3.16 16.91 -0.45
N SER A 12 -3.80 18.09 -0.33
CA SER A 12 -3.70 18.91 0.88
C SER A 12 -4.24 18.13 2.10
N PHE A 13 -3.49 18.14 3.20
CA PHE A 13 -3.80 17.48 4.46
C PHE A 13 -3.90 15.95 4.43
N CYS A 14 -3.55 15.30 3.30
CA CYS A 14 -3.50 13.86 3.15
C CYS A 14 -2.13 13.38 2.73
N ALA A 15 -1.91 12.07 2.87
CA ALA A 15 -0.87 11.37 2.13
C ALA A 15 -1.08 11.59 0.63
N ASP A 16 0.01 11.60 -0.13
CA ASP A 16 -0.10 11.75 -1.57
C ASP A 16 -0.94 10.60 -2.16
N HIS A 17 -1.79 10.95 -3.12
CA HIS A 17 -2.45 9.94 -3.93
C HIS A 17 -1.45 9.37 -4.95
N THR A 18 -1.40 8.04 -5.07
CA THR A 18 -0.49 7.37 -5.99
C THR A 18 -1.23 6.52 -7.01
N TYR A 19 -0.67 6.46 -8.20
CA TYR A 19 -1.15 5.64 -9.31
C TYR A 19 0.01 5.16 -10.17
N VAL A 20 -0.25 4.23 -11.06
CA VAL A 20 0.71 3.74 -12.06
C VAL A 20 0.23 4.09 -13.46
N ALA A 21 1.13 4.57 -14.31
CA ALA A 21 0.87 4.79 -15.72
C ALA A 21 1.71 3.84 -16.57
N CYS A 22 1.20 3.50 -17.75
CA CYS A 22 1.91 2.74 -18.78
C CYS A 22 1.80 3.49 -20.11
N PRO A 23 2.71 4.44 -20.42
CA PRO A 23 2.64 5.24 -21.64
C PRO A 23 2.64 4.40 -22.93
N ASP A 24 3.36 3.27 -22.92
CA ASP A 24 3.45 2.35 -24.08
C ASP A 24 2.13 1.65 -24.41
N ALA A 25 1.19 1.64 -23.47
CA ALA A 25 -0.13 1.05 -23.63
C ALA A 25 -1.25 2.08 -23.84
N GLY A 26 -0.92 3.29 -24.24
CA GLY A 26 -1.87 4.34 -24.57
C GLY A 26 -2.39 5.11 -23.35
N ASP A 27 -1.52 5.49 -22.44
CA ASP A 27 -1.81 6.30 -21.24
C ASP A 27 -2.80 5.64 -20.26
N GLU A 28 -2.86 4.32 -20.24
CA GLU A 28 -3.66 3.63 -19.23
C GLU A 28 -3.12 3.86 -17.82
N PHE A 29 -4.04 4.19 -16.91
CA PHE A 29 -3.73 4.42 -15.51
C PHE A 29 -4.26 3.30 -14.65
N PHE A 30 -3.43 2.87 -13.71
CA PHE A 30 -3.76 1.87 -12.72
C PHE A 30 -3.83 2.56 -11.36
N ASP A 31 -5.04 2.84 -10.89
CA ASP A 31 -5.27 3.31 -9.54
C ASP A 31 -6.31 2.44 -8.84
N CYS A 32 -6.30 2.45 -7.53
CA CYS A 32 -7.24 1.65 -6.76
C CYS A 32 -8.47 2.45 -6.36
N TRP A 33 -8.53 3.75 -6.68
CA TRP A 33 -9.49 4.56 -6.00
C TRP A 33 -9.74 5.91 -6.67
N GLY A 34 -11.05 6.29 -6.68
CA GLY A 34 -11.54 7.65 -6.86
C GLY A 34 -11.19 8.34 -8.18
N GLU A 35 -11.39 9.63 -8.20
CA GLU A 35 -10.95 10.50 -9.28
C GLU A 35 -9.64 11.19 -8.88
N PRO A 36 -8.50 10.57 -9.05
CA PRO A 36 -7.25 11.26 -8.83
C PRO A 36 -7.13 12.35 -9.87
N SER A 37 -6.64 13.50 -9.48
CA SER A 37 -6.16 14.48 -10.40
C SER A 37 -4.91 13.95 -11.09
N ARG A 38 -5.07 13.08 -12.09
CA ARG A 38 -3.98 12.49 -12.88
C ARG A 38 -3.22 13.51 -13.71
N THR A 39 -3.77 14.72 -13.81
CA THR A 39 -3.27 15.80 -14.66
C THR A 39 -2.91 17.06 -13.87
N GLY A 40 -2.89 17.00 -12.55
CA GLY A 40 -2.51 18.14 -11.71
C GLY A 40 -1.08 18.62 -11.97
N PRO A 41 -0.80 19.92 -11.79
CA PRO A 41 0.55 20.47 -11.94
C PRO A 41 1.53 19.91 -10.91
N ASP A 42 1.03 19.40 -9.79
CA ASP A 42 1.81 18.94 -8.64
C ASP A 42 2.11 17.44 -8.67
N ARG A 43 1.88 16.77 -9.81
CA ARG A 43 2.25 15.36 -9.93
C ARG A 43 3.76 15.20 -10.08
N VAL A 44 4.28 14.20 -9.40
CA VAL A 44 5.70 13.85 -9.41
C VAL A 44 5.90 12.40 -9.86
N LEU A 45 6.81 12.17 -10.79
CA LEU A 45 7.25 10.83 -11.15
C LEU A 45 8.21 10.30 -10.07
N ILE A 46 7.80 9.23 -9.40
CA ILE A 46 8.56 8.63 -8.29
C ILE A 46 9.50 7.55 -8.77
N CYS A 47 9.03 6.69 -9.66
CA CYS A 47 9.83 5.62 -10.23
C CYS A 47 9.36 5.25 -11.62
N SER A 48 10.27 4.66 -12.41
CA SER A 48 9.95 4.20 -13.76
C SER A 48 10.88 3.04 -14.12
N ALA A 49 10.32 1.92 -14.54
CA ALA A 49 11.10 0.76 -14.98
C ALA A 49 10.29 -0.11 -15.94
N GLU A 50 10.99 -0.93 -16.73
CA GLU A 50 10.35 -1.91 -17.61
C GLU A 50 9.71 -3.02 -16.81
N GLY A 51 8.44 -3.33 -17.11
CA GLY A 51 7.68 -4.38 -16.48
C GLY A 51 6.74 -5.11 -17.45
N SER A 52 5.97 -6.04 -16.92
CA SER A 52 4.98 -6.79 -17.70
C SER A 52 3.63 -6.10 -17.67
N TYR A 53 3.30 -5.35 -18.71
CA TYR A 53 1.97 -4.77 -18.88
C TYR A 53 0.85 -5.82 -18.82
N PRO A 54 0.95 -7.00 -19.52
CA PRO A 54 -0.12 -8.01 -19.43
C PRO A 54 -0.43 -8.48 -18.02
N VAL A 55 0.61 -8.66 -17.18
CA VAL A 55 0.43 -9.06 -15.77
C VAL A 55 -0.21 -7.93 -14.96
N ALA A 56 0.30 -6.70 -15.09
CA ALA A 56 -0.25 -5.54 -14.40
C ALA A 56 -1.72 -5.30 -14.79
N ASN A 57 -2.05 -5.40 -16.07
CA ASN A 57 -3.42 -5.25 -16.55
C ASN A 57 -4.34 -6.39 -16.10
N CYS A 58 -3.89 -7.64 -16.12
CA CYS A 58 -4.64 -8.76 -15.55
C CYS A 58 -4.95 -8.52 -14.08
N TYR A 59 -3.96 -8.07 -13.32
CA TYR A 59 -4.13 -7.73 -11.91
C TYR A 59 -5.15 -6.60 -11.74
N ARG A 60 -5.04 -5.51 -12.50
CA ARG A 60 -6.01 -4.41 -12.51
C ARG A 60 -7.44 -4.90 -12.77
N CYS A 61 -7.65 -5.66 -13.85
CA CYS A 61 -8.96 -6.17 -14.22
C CYS A 61 -9.54 -7.13 -13.16
N SER A 62 -8.69 -7.77 -12.36
CA SER A 62 -9.11 -8.66 -11.28
C SER A 62 -9.56 -7.94 -10.02
N LEU A 63 -9.32 -6.65 -9.90
CA LEU A 63 -9.59 -5.88 -8.69
C LEU A 63 -11.02 -5.33 -8.64
N ASP A 64 -11.71 -5.23 -9.75
CA ASP A 64 -13.10 -4.74 -9.86
C ASP A 64 -13.36 -3.47 -9.03
N PHE A 65 -12.81 -2.35 -9.49
CA PHE A 65 -12.90 -1.06 -8.80
C PHE A 65 -14.13 -0.22 -9.11
N GLU A 66 -14.86 -0.55 -10.18
CA GLU A 66 -15.97 0.28 -10.64
C GLU A 66 -17.08 0.40 -9.61
N GLY A 67 -17.34 1.63 -9.20
CA GLY A 67 -18.47 1.99 -8.35
C GLY A 67 -18.37 1.56 -6.87
N LYS A 68 -17.25 0.97 -6.44
CA LYS A 68 -17.04 0.57 -5.05
C LYS A 68 -16.23 1.61 -4.30
N ILE A 69 -16.78 2.13 -3.20
CA ILE A 69 -16.10 3.05 -2.29
C ILE A 69 -14.95 2.33 -1.56
N TYR A 70 -15.14 1.05 -1.24
CA TYR A 70 -14.15 0.19 -0.63
C TYR A 70 -14.01 -1.05 -1.50
N PRO A 71 -13.10 -1.04 -2.49
CA PRO A 71 -12.93 -2.20 -3.35
C PRO A 71 -12.50 -3.40 -2.51
N ASP A 72 -13.28 -4.46 -2.61
CA ASP A 72 -12.91 -5.75 -2.08
C ASP A 72 -11.97 -6.40 -3.10
N THR A 73 -10.67 -6.31 -2.85
CA THR A 73 -9.66 -6.72 -3.79
C THR A 73 -8.78 -7.83 -3.24
N ALA A 74 -8.16 -8.57 -4.14
CA ALA A 74 -7.28 -9.66 -3.76
C ALA A 74 -6.03 -9.21 -2.98
N CYS A 75 -5.58 -7.94 -3.15
CA CYS A 75 -4.35 -7.50 -2.48
C CYS A 75 -4.58 -6.62 -1.27
N ILE A 76 -5.55 -5.71 -1.34
CA ILE A 76 -5.81 -4.80 -0.21
C ILE A 76 -7.11 -5.13 0.52
N GLY A 77 -7.90 -6.08 0.00
CA GLY A 77 -9.15 -6.51 0.58
C GLY A 77 -10.17 -5.38 0.57
N ILE A 78 -10.29 -4.68 1.70
CA ILE A 78 -11.10 -3.46 1.79
C ILE A 78 -10.15 -2.28 1.94
N TYR A 79 -10.35 -1.22 1.13
CA TYR A 79 -9.57 0.01 1.22
C TYR A 79 -9.51 0.53 2.66
N ALA A 80 -8.35 1.02 3.06
CA ALA A 80 -8.03 1.48 4.42
C ALA A 80 -8.01 0.41 5.53
N LEU A 81 -8.46 -0.81 5.28
CA LEU A 81 -8.30 -1.91 6.23
C LEU A 81 -7.01 -2.70 5.98
N ASN A 82 -6.73 -3.01 4.72
CA ASN A 82 -5.55 -3.79 4.33
C ASN A 82 -4.54 -2.98 3.51
N GLY A 83 -4.87 -1.78 3.08
CA GLY A 83 -4.01 -0.89 2.31
C GLY A 83 -4.75 0.35 1.81
N VAL A 84 -4.01 1.20 1.13
CA VAL A 84 -4.47 2.41 0.44
C VAL A 84 -3.85 2.46 -0.96
N CYS A 85 -3.95 3.58 -1.67
CA CYS A 85 -3.40 3.76 -3.02
C CYS A 85 -1.92 3.40 -3.13
N HIS A 86 -1.12 3.65 -2.11
CA HIS A 86 0.31 3.31 -2.06
C HIS A 86 0.57 1.81 -2.24
N GLN A 87 -0.16 0.98 -1.50
CA GLN A 87 -0.05 -0.48 -1.58
C GLN A 87 -0.49 -0.98 -2.96
N SER A 88 -1.56 -0.39 -3.49
CA SER A 88 -2.06 -0.74 -4.82
C SER A 88 -1.05 -0.40 -5.91
N ALA A 89 -0.47 0.80 -5.89
CA ALA A 89 0.58 1.19 -6.83
C ALA A 89 1.77 0.21 -6.79
N ASN A 90 2.23 -0.17 -5.59
CA ASN A 90 3.30 -1.15 -5.45
C ASN A 90 2.94 -2.51 -6.04
N CYS A 91 1.68 -2.94 -5.91
CA CYS A 91 1.21 -4.18 -6.52
C CYS A 91 1.31 -4.18 -8.05
N PHE A 92 1.03 -3.06 -8.69
CA PHE A 92 1.19 -2.92 -10.14
C PHE A 92 2.66 -2.84 -10.56
N LEU A 93 3.51 -2.20 -9.76
CA LEU A 93 4.92 -1.99 -10.04
C LEU A 93 5.79 -3.24 -9.85
N ILE A 94 5.25 -4.31 -9.24
CA ILE A 94 6.08 -5.48 -8.87
C ILE A 94 6.78 -6.12 -10.07
N THR A 95 6.12 -6.15 -11.24
CA THR A 95 6.71 -6.73 -12.46
C THR A 95 7.87 -5.91 -13.02
N ALA A 96 7.94 -4.64 -12.65
CA ALA A 96 9.06 -3.74 -12.95
C ALA A 96 10.18 -3.81 -11.89
N GLY A 97 9.97 -4.57 -10.82
CA GLY A 97 10.96 -4.76 -9.76
C GLY A 97 11.24 -3.53 -8.91
N VAL A 98 10.33 -2.58 -8.90
CA VAL A 98 10.43 -1.33 -8.15
C VAL A 98 9.23 -1.15 -7.22
N THR A 99 9.37 -0.26 -6.26
CA THR A 99 8.29 0.20 -5.38
C THR A 99 8.31 1.72 -5.29
N LEU A 100 7.27 2.30 -4.73
CA LEU A 100 7.29 3.69 -4.29
C LEU A 100 8.41 3.91 -3.28
N THR A 101 8.89 5.15 -3.18
CA THR A 101 9.94 5.59 -2.26
C THR A 101 9.40 6.52 -1.18
N PHE A 102 10.21 6.89 -0.20
CA PHE A 102 9.81 7.85 0.84
C PHE A 102 9.70 9.31 0.35
N GLU A 103 9.93 9.57 -0.92
CA GLU A 103 9.58 10.84 -1.57
C GLU A 103 8.06 11.04 -1.67
N VAL A 104 7.29 9.95 -1.65
CA VAL A 104 5.83 10.00 -1.56
C VAL A 104 5.42 10.34 -0.12
N ARG A 105 4.75 11.46 0.06
CA ARG A 105 4.34 11.92 1.38
C ARG A 105 3.37 10.94 2.04
N GLY A 106 3.70 10.58 3.28
CA GLY A 106 2.92 9.64 4.07
C GLY A 106 3.12 8.17 3.69
N TYR A 107 3.90 7.84 2.65
CA TYR A 107 4.13 6.45 2.26
C TYR A 107 4.79 5.64 3.37
N TRP A 108 5.81 6.17 4.04
CA TRP A 108 6.44 5.47 5.15
C TRP A 108 5.43 5.09 6.25
N PHE A 109 4.50 5.99 6.57
CA PHE A 109 3.46 5.71 7.58
C PHE A 109 2.47 4.64 7.11
N THR A 110 2.04 4.68 5.85
CA THR A 110 1.16 3.63 5.31
C THR A 110 1.88 2.28 5.19
N LEU A 111 3.19 2.29 4.96
CA LEU A 111 4.04 1.10 5.04
C LEU A 111 4.02 0.50 6.46
N LEU A 112 4.15 1.32 7.51
CA LEU A 112 4.02 0.85 8.90
C LEU A 112 2.65 0.24 9.16
N ALA A 113 1.59 0.85 8.65
CA ALA A 113 0.21 0.41 8.90
C ALA A 113 -0.20 -0.84 8.11
N TYR A 114 0.32 -1.02 6.90
CA TYR A 114 -0.20 -1.99 5.93
C TYR A 114 0.86 -2.87 5.25
N GLY A 115 2.15 -2.55 5.38
CA GLY A 115 3.23 -3.16 4.57
C GLY A 115 3.32 -2.56 3.17
N THR A 116 4.20 -3.10 2.35
CA THR A 116 4.46 -2.62 0.98
C THR A 116 3.31 -2.96 0.03
N TYR A 117 2.72 -4.16 0.19
CA TYR A 117 1.71 -4.73 -0.70
C TYR A 117 0.35 -4.97 -0.04
N GLY A 118 0.13 -4.46 1.16
CA GLY A 118 -1.06 -4.79 1.94
C GLY A 118 -0.99 -6.19 2.53
N ASN A 119 -1.95 -7.07 2.17
CA ASN A 119 -1.85 -8.48 2.55
C ASN A 119 -0.95 -9.22 1.55
N PHE A 120 0.31 -9.42 1.90
CA PHE A 120 1.30 -10.02 1.02
C PHE A 120 0.88 -11.39 0.47
N TYR A 121 0.36 -12.28 1.29
CA TYR A 121 0.01 -13.64 0.83
C TYR A 121 -1.14 -13.63 -0.19
N THR A 122 -2.17 -12.82 0.07
CA THR A 122 -3.29 -12.67 -0.87
C THR A 122 -2.83 -12.00 -2.17
N PHE A 123 -2.03 -10.96 -2.05
CA PHE A 123 -1.42 -10.30 -3.19
C PHE A 123 -0.57 -11.26 -4.01
N TRP A 124 0.32 -12.03 -3.36
CA TRP A 124 1.24 -12.94 -4.04
C TRP A 124 0.51 -14.06 -4.79
N ALA A 125 -0.50 -14.65 -4.16
CA ALA A 125 -1.34 -15.66 -4.81
C ALA A 125 -2.02 -15.11 -6.08
N LYS A 126 -2.55 -13.90 -6.02
CA LYS A 126 -3.17 -13.24 -7.18
C LYS A 126 -2.16 -12.86 -8.27
N PHE A 127 -1.00 -12.38 -7.87
CA PHE A 127 0.10 -12.07 -8.78
C PHE A 127 0.54 -13.31 -9.57
N LEU A 128 0.67 -14.47 -8.90
CA LEU A 128 0.99 -15.74 -9.57
C LEU A 128 -0.08 -16.13 -10.58
N GLN A 129 -1.36 -16.00 -10.25
CA GLN A 129 -2.46 -16.27 -11.17
C GLN A 129 -2.40 -15.37 -12.41
N CYS A 130 -2.16 -14.07 -12.24
CA CYS A 130 -2.05 -13.14 -13.35
C CYS A 130 -0.80 -13.40 -14.22
N SER A 131 0.30 -13.80 -13.60
CA SER A 131 1.53 -14.17 -14.33
C SER A 131 1.31 -15.37 -15.22
N LEU A 132 0.66 -16.44 -14.70
CA LEU A 132 0.29 -17.62 -15.47
C LEU A 132 -0.68 -17.28 -16.61
N ALA A 133 -1.71 -16.47 -16.33
CA ALA A 133 -2.68 -16.04 -17.34
C ALA A 133 -2.04 -15.23 -18.47
N ALA A 134 -0.97 -14.49 -18.18
CA ALA A 134 -0.19 -13.73 -19.16
C ALA A 134 0.86 -14.58 -19.89
N GLY A 135 0.88 -15.90 -19.67
CA GLY A 135 1.83 -16.82 -20.32
C GLY A 135 3.25 -16.80 -19.75
N ALA A 136 3.43 -16.29 -18.54
CA ALA A 136 4.71 -16.36 -17.85
C ALA A 136 4.97 -17.81 -17.39
N GLU A 137 6.17 -18.32 -17.66
CA GLU A 137 6.63 -19.55 -17.02
C GLU A 137 6.91 -19.26 -15.54
N VAL A 138 6.12 -19.86 -14.67
CA VAL A 138 6.36 -19.83 -13.23
C VAL A 138 7.09 -21.12 -12.87
N PRO A 139 8.38 -21.07 -12.51
CA PRO A 139 9.12 -22.26 -12.08
C PRO A 139 8.42 -22.96 -10.92
N ALA A 140 8.62 -24.27 -10.81
CA ALA A 140 8.05 -25.09 -9.72
C ALA A 140 8.45 -24.59 -8.31
N SER A 141 9.53 -23.83 -8.21
CA SER A 141 9.98 -23.14 -6.98
C SER A 141 9.16 -21.90 -6.61
N GLY A 142 8.16 -21.50 -7.43
CA GLY A 142 7.47 -20.22 -7.28
C GLY A 142 8.34 -19.01 -7.60
N GLU A 143 9.56 -19.22 -8.07
CA GLU A 143 10.44 -18.16 -8.53
C GLU A 143 9.95 -17.66 -9.88
N ILE A 144 9.26 -16.52 -9.88
CA ILE A 144 9.16 -15.77 -11.11
C ILE A 144 10.57 -15.26 -11.37
N ALA A 145 11.16 -15.71 -12.48
CA ALA A 145 12.42 -15.18 -12.98
C ALA A 145 12.20 -13.73 -13.47
N VAL A 146 11.86 -12.86 -12.57
CA VAL A 146 12.12 -11.45 -12.72
C VAL A 146 13.63 -11.38 -12.54
N ALA A 147 14.38 -11.26 -13.63
CA ALA A 147 15.83 -11.09 -13.63
C ALA A 147 16.17 -9.76 -12.95
N ILE A 148 16.08 -9.71 -11.64
CA ILE A 148 16.24 -8.49 -10.87
C ILE A 148 17.27 -8.80 -9.80
N ASN A 149 18.42 -8.26 -10.02
CA ASN A 149 19.48 -8.02 -9.04
C ASN A 149 18.86 -7.33 -7.80
N PRO A 150 19.34 -7.49 -6.58
CA PRO A 150 18.60 -7.51 -5.31
C PRO A 150 17.57 -6.39 -5.17
N SER A 151 16.47 -6.52 -5.88
CA SER A 151 15.37 -5.58 -5.80
C SER A 151 14.70 -5.71 -4.44
N LEU A 152 14.18 -4.62 -3.93
CA LEU A 152 13.41 -4.62 -2.69
C LEU A 152 12.22 -5.61 -2.73
N PRO A 153 11.44 -5.74 -3.83
CA PRO A 153 10.41 -6.76 -3.95
C PRO A 153 10.89 -8.19 -3.69
N ASN A 154 12.05 -8.56 -4.22
CA ASN A 154 12.62 -9.89 -3.98
C ASN A 154 13.06 -10.08 -2.52
N GLN A 155 13.59 -9.06 -1.88
CA GLN A 155 13.96 -9.11 -0.47
C GLN A 155 12.71 -9.28 0.42
N ILE A 156 11.62 -8.57 0.11
CA ILE A 156 10.35 -8.71 0.83
C ILE A 156 9.81 -10.13 0.65
N ARG A 157 9.77 -10.65 -0.59
CA ARG A 157 9.35 -12.03 -0.85
C ARG A 157 10.17 -13.02 -0.02
N SER A 158 11.49 -12.94 -0.08
CA SER A 158 12.38 -13.83 0.68
C SER A 158 12.16 -13.73 2.19
N LEU A 159 11.85 -12.55 2.72
CA LEU A 159 11.48 -12.38 4.12
C LEU A 159 10.23 -13.20 4.48
N TYR A 160 9.20 -13.13 3.66
CA TYR A 160 7.95 -13.88 3.90
C TYR A 160 8.14 -15.38 3.74
N GLU A 161 8.87 -15.83 2.71
CA GLU A 161 9.18 -17.25 2.47
C GLU A 161 9.98 -17.86 3.63
N ALA A 162 11.01 -17.17 4.10
CA ALA A 162 11.82 -17.62 5.24
C ALA A 162 10.97 -17.68 6.52
N SER A 163 10.15 -16.67 6.76
CA SER A 163 9.31 -16.61 7.96
C SER A 163 8.21 -17.67 7.98
N ALA A 164 7.76 -18.16 6.83
CA ALA A 164 6.76 -19.23 6.74
C ALA A 164 7.27 -20.57 7.29
N THR A 165 8.59 -20.75 7.41
CA THR A 165 9.22 -21.97 7.96
C THR A 165 9.57 -21.88 9.45
N GLU A 166 9.36 -20.72 10.08
CA GLU A 166 9.64 -20.51 11.51
C GLU A 166 8.61 -21.24 12.39
N VAL A 167 9.09 -21.73 13.56
CA VAL A 167 8.21 -22.38 14.56
C VAL A 167 8.47 -21.74 15.94
N PRO A 168 7.47 -21.05 16.52
CA PRO A 168 6.16 -20.75 15.95
C PRO A 168 6.23 -19.75 14.80
N ALA A 169 5.28 -19.82 13.86
CA ALA A 169 5.19 -18.85 12.79
C ALA A 169 4.93 -17.44 13.35
N PRO A 170 5.57 -16.39 12.81
CA PRO A 170 5.35 -15.03 13.26
C PRO A 170 3.92 -14.57 12.99
N SER A 171 3.38 -13.72 13.87
CA SER A 171 2.08 -13.10 13.64
C SER A 171 2.13 -12.15 12.46
N ARG A 172 0.93 -11.78 11.91
CA ARG A 172 0.82 -10.77 10.85
C ARG A 172 1.52 -9.46 11.27
N ASN A 173 1.30 -8.99 12.48
CA ASN A 173 1.89 -7.75 12.97
C ASN A 173 3.41 -7.85 13.10
N GLU A 174 3.94 -8.98 13.55
CA GLU A 174 5.40 -9.20 13.56
C GLU A 174 5.97 -9.19 12.13
N MET A 175 5.26 -9.76 11.15
CA MET A 175 5.68 -9.70 9.75
C MET A 175 5.71 -8.26 9.23
N LEU A 176 4.69 -7.45 9.52
CA LEU A 176 4.67 -6.03 9.14
C LEU A 176 5.81 -5.25 9.78
N ILE A 177 6.16 -5.55 11.04
CA ILE A 177 7.30 -4.93 11.73
C ILE A 177 8.62 -5.30 11.04
N ARG A 178 8.81 -6.57 10.68
CA ARG A 178 10.01 -7.04 9.98
C ARG A 178 10.13 -6.43 8.58
N GLU A 179 9.04 -6.38 7.85
CA GLU A 179 8.98 -5.80 6.50
C GLU A 179 9.28 -4.30 6.54
N ALA A 180 8.65 -3.55 7.44
CA ALA A 180 8.90 -2.12 7.58
C ALA A 180 10.36 -1.82 7.97
N ALA A 181 10.95 -2.67 8.81
CA ALA A 181 12.37 -2.57 9.16
C ALA A 181 13.27 -2.80 7.94
N LEU A 182 12.96 -3.80 7.10
CA LEU A 182 13.67 -4.07 5.85
C LEU A 182 13.60 -2.88 4.89
N VAL A 183 12.38 -2.39 4.63
CA VAL A 183 12.15 -1.28 3.68
C VAL A 183 12.76 0.02 4.19
N THR A 184 12.68 0.29 5.50
CA THR A 184 13.32 1.48 6.08
C THR A 184 14.82 1.43 5.91
N ARG A 185 15.47 0.30 6.17
CA ARG A 185 16.92 0.15 5.94
C ARG A 185 17.30 0.26 4.47
N PHE A 186 16.43 -0.14 3.56
CA PHE A 186 16.68 -0.05 2.13
C PHE A 186 16.71 1.40 1.64
N TYR A 187 15.72 2.21 2.05
CA TYR A 187 15.61 3.62 1.62
C TYR A 187 16.31 4.62 2.54
N ALA A 188 16.55 4.26 3.81
CA ALA A 188 17.17 5.10 4.82
C ALA A 188 18.12 4.28 5.70
N PRO A 189 19.26 3.81 5.15
CA PRO A 189 20.15 2.85 5.81
C PRO A 189 20.81 3.37 7.09
N ASP A 190 20.83 4.68 7.28
CA ASP A 190 21.34 5.35 8.47
C ASP A 190 20.34 5.40 9.64
N ILE A 191 19.09 4.98 9.40
CA ILE A 191 18.05 4.95 10.42
C ILE A 191 17.94 3.53 10.98
N ASP A 192 18.16 3.39 12.29
CA ASP A 192 17.91 2.12 12.97
C ASP A 192 16.42 1.93 13.26
N PRO A 193 15.74 0.93 12.63
CA PRO A 193 14.34 0.66 12.88
C PRO A 193 14.01 0.25 14.31
N ALA A 194 14.98 -0.19 15.11
CA ALA A 194 14.78 -0.50 16.52
C ALA A 194 14.28 0.71 17.33
N ARG A 195 14.59 1.92 16.87
CA ARG A 195 14.15 3.19 17.50
C ARG A 195 12.64 3.36 17.58
N PHE A 196 11.88 2.72 16.70
CA PHE A 196 10.42 2.87 16.63
C PHE A 196 9.65 1.53 16.63
N ARG A 197 10.34 0.40 16.90
CA ARG A 197 9.70 -0.92 16.86
C ARG A 197 8.52 -1.06 17.83
N ASP A 198 8.67 -0.58 19.05
CA ASP A 198 7.63 -0.58 20.08
C ASP A 198 6.43 0.28 19.68
N LEU A 199 6.70 1.47 19.11
CA LEU A 199 5.66 2.36 18.61
C LEU A 199 4.94 1.75 17.39
N HIS A 200 5.68 1.11 16.51
CA HIS A 200 5.10 0.40 15.37
C HIS A 200 4.17 -0.73 15.82
N ALA A 201 4.59 -1.52 16.82
CA ALA A 201 3.72 -2.54 17.41
C ALA A 201 2.46 -1.95 18.03
N GLY A 202 2.59 -0.81 18.72
CA GLY A 202 1.46 -0.07 19.28
C GLY A 202 0.50 0.45 18.20
N LEU A 203 1.02 1.02 17.12
CA LEU A 203 0.21 1.47 15.97
C LEU A 203 -0.62 0.31 15.40
N LEU A 204 0.00 -0.85 15.16
CA LEU A 204 -0.69 -2.02 14.62
C LEU A 204 -1.79 -2.52 15.59
N ALA A 205 -1.51 -2.56 16.88
CA ALA A 205 -2.49 -2.93 17.89
C ALA A 205 -3.67 -1.94 17.95
N ALA A 206 -3.40 -0.63 17.89
CA ALA A 206 -4.43 0.40 17.89
C ALA A 206 -5.30 0.35 16.61
N LYS A 207 -4.68 0.09 15.45
CA LYS A 207 -5.39 -0.14 14.19
C LYS A 207 -6.31 -1.36 14.27
N ASP A 208 -5.80 -2.50 14.75
CA ASP A 208 -6.57 -3.73 14.87
C ASP A 208 -7.74 -3.56 15.84
N ALA A 209 -7.55 -2.85 16.96
CA ALA A 209 -8.61 -2.52 17.90
C ALA A 209 -9.68 -1.62 17.26
N ALA A 210 -9.29 -0.64 16.45
CA ALA A 210 -10.24 0.20 15.71
C ALA A 210 -11.07 -0.62 14.72
N ILE A 211 -10.43 -1.53 13.97
CA ILE A 211 -11.13 -2.42 13.03
C ILE A 211 -12.11 -3.35 13.76
N ALA A 212 -11.75 -3.86 14.93
CA ALA A 212 -12.58 -4.77 15.71
C ALA A 212 -13.73 -4.08 16.46
N SER A 213 -13.80 -2.76 16.48
CA SER A 213 -14.74 -2.00 17.32
C SER A 213 -16.21 -1.98 16.84
N GLY A 214 -16.50 -2.53 15.64
CA GLY A 214 -17.85 -2.56 15.08
C GLY A 214 -18.39 -1.20 14.62
N LEU A 215 -17.52 -0.23 14.39
CA LEU A 215 -17.86 1.10 13.88
C LEU A 215 -18.43 1.04 12.46
N THR A 216 -19.24 2.01 12.10
CA THR A 216 -19.61 2.25 10.69
C THR A 216 -18.36 2.59 9.88
N ARG A 217 -18.44 2.49 8.54
CA ARG A 217 -17.30 2.80 7.67
C ARG A 217 -16.77 4.22 7.86
N ALA A 218 -17.66 5.20 8.00
CA ALA A 218 -17.28 6.61 8.23
C ALA A 218 -16.59 6.80 9.57
N GLU A 219 -17.15 6.23 10.65
CA GLU A 219 -16.55 6.27 11.98
C GLU A 219 -15.20 5.55 12.02
N LEU A 220 -15.08 4.41 11.33
CA LEU A 220 -13.83 3.67 11.24
C LEU A 220 -12.77 4.47 10.49
N ALA A 221 -13.11 5.11 9.36
CA ALA A 221 -12.20 5.98 8.63
C ALA A 221 -11.69 7.14 9.49
N ALA A 222 -12.61 7.82 10.21
CA ALA A 222 -12.26 8.88 11.14
C ALA A 222 -11.38 8.37 12.30
N ARG A 223 -11.70 7.18 12.84
CA ARG A 223 -10.90 6.57 13.92
C ARG A 223 -9.50 6.16 13.44
N LEU A 224 -9.36 5.61 12.24
CA LEU A 224 -8.05 5.26 11.68
C LEU A 224 -7.18 6.49 11.43
N ASN A 225 -7.77 7.59 10.93
CA ASN A 225 -7.05 8.86 10.81
C ASN A 225 -6.67 9.46 12.18
N ALA A 226 -7.52 9.30 13.20
CA ALA A 226 -7.18 9.74 14.57
C ALA A 226 -6.01 8.91 15.14
N VAL A 227 -6.01 7.60 14.97
CA VAL A 227 -4.88 6.73 15.35
C VAL A 227 -3.62 7.14 14.59
N ALA A 228 -3.73 7.39 13.29
CA ALA A 228 -2.60 7.84 12.50
C ALA A 228 -2.01 9.15 13.03
N ALA A 229 -2.85 10.14 13.33
CA ALA A 229 -2.40 11.44 13.85
C ALA A 229 -1.70 11.31 15.21
N GLU A 230 -2.23 10.48 16.10
CA GLU A 230 -1.61 10.20 17.41
C GLU A 230 -0.21 9.62 17.24
N TYR A 231 -0.07 8.56 16.44
CA TYR A 231 1.23 7.89 16.26
C TYR A 231 2.21 8.73 15.44
N GLN A 232 1.76 9.55 14.52
CA GLN A 232 2.62 10.53 13.83
C GLN A 232 3.27 11.49 14.84
N GLY A 233 2.51 12.02 15.78
CA GLY A 233 3.05 12.88 16.84
C GLY A 233 4.11 12.17 17.69
N ILE A 234 3.81 10.96 18.16
CA ILE A 234 4.74 10.18 18.99
C ILE A 234 6.01 9.80 18.19
N LEU A 235 5.87 9.42 16.93
CA LEU A 235 7.00 9.10 16.05
C LEU A 235 7.88 10.33 15.80
N ALA A 236 7.29 11.51 15.60
CA ALA A 236 8.02 12.76 15.42
C ALA A 236 8.87 13.10 16.66
N GLU A 237 8.33 12.92 17.87
CA GLU A 237 9.07 13.09 19.11
C GLU A 237 10.20 12.07 19.27
N ARG A 238 9.93 10.79 18.97
CA ARG A 238 10.90 9.71 19.14
C ARG A 238 12.05 9.78 18.15
N LEU A 239 11.77 10.12 16.89
CA LEU A 239 12.76 10.16 15.83
C LEU A 239 13.50 11.51 15.76
N GLY A 240 12.84 12.58 16.19
CA GLY A 240 13.27 13.97 15.99
C GLY A 240 12.82 14.50 14.63
N ALA A 241 12.61 15.82 14.55
CA ALA A 241 11.97 16.48 13.41
C ALA A 241 12.62 16.15 12.05
N ALA A 242 13.94 16.23 11.95
CA ALA A 242 14.65 16.02 10.69
C ALA A 242 14.53 14.57 10.15
N VAL A 243 14.59 13.57 11.03
CA VAL A 243 14.44 12.17 10.63
C VAL A 243 12.98 11.88 10.26
N TYR A 244 12.04 12.39 11.05
CA TYR A 244 10.63 12.24 10.77
C TYR A 244 10.25 12.84 9.41
N GLU A 245 10.65 14.10 9.15
CA GLU A 245 10.39 14.79 7.88
C GLU A 245 10.93 14.02 6.68
N ARG A 246 12.14 13.47 6.79
CA ARG A 246 12.74 12.65 5.73
C ARG A 246 11.97 11.36 5.45
N LEU A 247 11.40 10.72 6.47
CA LEU A 247 10.62 9.48 6.32
C LEU A 247 9.18 9.75 5.86
N MET A 248 8.57 10.81 6.39
CA MET A 248 7.16 11.14 6.15
C MET A 248 6.94 12.01 4.91
N GLY A 249 7.95 12.75 4.48
CA GLY A 249 7.85 13.74 3.41
C GLY A 249 7.10 15.02 3.84
N VAL A 250 6.83 15.20 5.15
CA VAL A 250 6.20 16.42 5.71
C VAL A 250 6.87 16.82 7.01
N PRO A 251 6.87 18.13 7.38
CA PRO A 251 7.41 18.61 8.62
C PRO A 251 6.78 17.96 9.86
N ALA A 252 7.55 17.83 10.92
CA ALA A 252 7.03 17.40 12.21
C ALA A 252 5.98 18.41 12.71
N GLY A 253 4.80 17.91 13.07
CA GLY A 253 3.65 18.74 13.47
C GLY A 253 2.62 18.97 12.35
N GLU A 254 2.98 18.73 11.10
CA GLU A 254 1.99 18.65 10.02
C GLU A 254 1.29 17.29 10.08
N ARG A 255 -0.03 17.32 10.13
CA ARG A 255 -0.86 16.10 10.13
C ARG A 255 -1.09 15.62 8.70
N VAL A 256 -0.89 14.34 8.48
CA VAL A 256 -1.20 13.67 7.23
C VAL A 256 -2.24 12.59 7.47
N ASP A 257 -3.44 12.78 6.96
CA ASP A 257 -4.47 11.75 6.98
C ASP A 257 -4.14 10.63 5.99
N ILE A 258 -4.32 9.38 6.37
CA ILE A 258 -4.07 8.21 5.51
C ILE A 258 -5.29 7.82 4.69
N ILE A 259 -6.47 8.29 5.10
CA ILE A 259 -7.73 8.10 4.39
C ILE A 259 -8.22 9.47 3.94
N GLU A 260 -8.41 9.63 2.65
CA GLU A 260 -8.80 10.88 2.05
C GLU A 260 -10.16 11.39 2.58
N PRO A 261 -10.34 12.71 2.81
CA PRO A 261 -11.59 13.27 3.31
C PRO A 261 -12.80 12.98 2.42
N GLY A 262 -12.62 12.99 1.10
CA GLY A 262 -13.67 12.64 0.14
C GLY A 262 -14.20 11.22 0.31
N LEU A 263 -13.33 10.29 0.70
CA LEU A 263 -13.68 8.91 1.00
C LEU A 263 -14.44 8.77 2.31
N GLN A 264 -14.09 9.56 3.32
CA GLN A 264 -14.84 9.61 4.57
C GLN A 264 -16.27 10.10 4.33
N ALA A 265 -16.43 11.15 3.53
CA ALA A 265 -17.74 11.69 3.18
C ALA A 265 -18.58 10.69 2.37
N ALA A 266 -17.98 10.03 1.38
CA ALA A 266 -18.65 9.02 0.57
C ALA A 266 -19.01 7.75 1.37
N ALA A 267 -18.21 7.38 2.37
CA ALA A 267 -18.50 6.28 3.27
C ALA A 267 -19.72 6.53 4.18
N GLY A 268 -20.03 7.80 4.44
CA GLY A 268 -21.22 8.22 5.21
C GLY A 268 -22.52 8.25 4.40
N VAL A 269 -22.43 8.21 3.08
CA VAL A 269 -23.59 8.17 2.19
C VAL A 269 -23.98 6.72 1.94
N GLU A 270 -24.77 6.11 2.82
CA GLU A 270 -25.50 4.89 2.48
C GLU A 270 -26.38 5.21 1.26
N ARG A 271 -26.15 4.54 0.11
CA ARG A 271 -27.09 4.62 -1.01
C ARG A 271 -28.43 4.07 -0.55
N PRO A 272 -29.51 4.88 -0.55
CA PRO A 272 -30.83 4.33 -0.32
C PRO A 272 -31.16 3.42 -1.53
N GLY A 273 -31.21 2.11 -1.32
CA GLY A 273 -31.72 1.20 -2.34
C GLY A 273 -31.09 -0.16 -2.53
N SER A 274 -30.12 -0.60 -1.73
CA SER A 274 -29.77 -2.03 -1.72
C SER A 274 -30.66 -2.78 -0.73
N ALA A 275 -31.92 -2.98 -1.14
CA ALA A 275 -32.74 -4.01 -0.50
C ALA A 275 -32.08 -5.39 -0.77
N PRO A 276 -32.04 -6.30 0.22
CA PRO A 276 -31.58 -7.66 -0.02
C PRO A 276 -32.52 -8.27 -1.06
N GLU A 277 -31.97 -8.71 -2.20
CA GLU A 277 -32.73 -9.57 -3.12
C GLU A 277 -33.14 -10.81 -2.34
N GLY A 278 -34.43 -10.85 -2.03
CA GLY A 278 -35.06 -11.99 -1.37
C GLY A 278 -34.92 -13.23 -2.24
N ASN A 279 -34.43 -14.29 -1.64
CA ASN A 279 -34.58 -15.65 -2.14
C ASN A 279 -36.03 -15.93 -2.44
N ALA A 280 -36.36 -16.20 -3.69
CA ALA A 280 -37.50 -16.94 -4.13
C ALA A 280 -37.03 -18.09 -5.00
#